data_a53bcd3cb047a016ee4a318434c4c915
#
_entry.id   a53bcd3cb047a016ee4a318434c4c915
#
_cell.length_a   1.000
_cell.length_b   1.000
_cell.length_c   1.000
_cell.angle_alpha   90.00
_cell.angle_beta   90.00
_cell.angle_gamma   90.00
#
_symmetry.space_group_name_H-M   'P 1'
#
loop_
_entity.id
_entity.type
_entity.pdbx_description
1 polymer ?
#
loop_
_entity_poly.entity_id
_entity_poly.type
_entity_poly.pdbx_seq_one_letter_code
_entity_poly.pdbx_strand_id
1 'polypeptide(L)'
;MKALFLIFHGFEEANGISKKIRYQVKALKECGMDVHTCYLNEENGHKCRMIDNHTLRDYGSGIKGKLRKRFELQSIVKYILQENIRLVYMRSYHNANPFTISMVKQLKRQGVKVVMEIPTYPYDQEYITRRMKLDLLVDRCFRRKLAAQLDGIVTFSDAETIFGGHTIRISNGIDFDAIPQKITRNDTSRELHLIGVAEVHYWHGFDRIIKGMADYYATHPSYKVYFHIVGALTGERERREILPVIAQYKLEPFVILHGQQHGEQLDKIFEQSDFGIGSLARHRSGITTIKTLKNREYAARGLPFIYSETDTDFDDKPYVLKAPANETPVRIQAIVDFYQTQTWDPAGIRQSISHLSWHAQMQKVIGKYQVTSEKKLKIAYCIPSIHCPGGMERVISLKVNYFTKKFGYDIHLILTDGKDKAPYYPLHPSITLHQLDINYDEMDGMPVLRHITGYVKKQKLFKKRLDACLNELKPDITISTLRRDINIINNMTDGSIKLGEIHFNKSNYEATG
;
A
#
# COMPACT_ATOMS: atom_id res chain seq x y z
N MET A 1 -6.91 -4.25 -9.00
CA MET A 1 -5.63 -3.84 -9.64
C MET A 1 -4.51 -4.76 -9.16
N LYS A 2 -3.63 -5.25 -10.08
CA LYS A 2 -2.46 -6.07 -9.69
C LYS A 2 -1.32 -5.21 -9.17
N ALA A 3 -0.67 -5.66 -8.09
CA ALA A 3 0.49 -5.01 -7.48
C ALA A 3 1.62 -5.99 -7.18
N LEU A 4 2.85 -5.49 -7.15
CA LEU A 4 4.01 -6.23 -6.69
C LEU A 4 4.57 -5.59 -5.42
N PHE A 5 4.68 -6.35 -4.35
CA PHE A 5 5.43 -5.97 -3.16
C PHE A 5 6.88 -6.47 -3.31
N LEU A 6 7.82 -5.55 -3.56
CA LEU A 6 9.22 -5.87 -3.90
C LEU A 6 10.14 -5.67 -2.70
N ILE A 7 10.82 -6.76 -2.31
CA ILE A 7 11.75 -6.81 -1.19
C ILE A 7 13.14 -7.21 -1.71
N PHE A 8 14.19 -6.53 -1.22
CA PHE A 8 15.59 -6.80 -1.62
C PHE A 8 16.38 -7.63 -0.61
N HIS A 9 15.73 -8.19 0.39
CA HIS A 9 16.32 -9.09 1.39
C HIS A 9 15.53 -10.39 1.49
N GLY A 10 15.98 -11.29 2.36
CA GLY A 10 15.29 -12.55 2.66
C GLY A 10 14.00 -12.31 3.44
N PHE A 11 13.19 -13.34 3.49
CA PHE A 11 11.89 -13.35 4.15
C PHE A 11 11.88 -14.46 5.20
N GLU A 12 12.15 -14.10 6.47
CA GLU A 12 12.24 -15.04 7.58
C GLU A 12 11.00 -14.97 8.47
N GLU A 13 10.48 -16.14 8.88
CA GLU A 13 9.21 -16.20 9.65
C GLU A 13 9.29 -15.57 11.03
N ALA A 14 10.40 -15.73 11.70
CA ALA A 14 10.61 -15.25 13.07
C ALA A 14 11.00 -13.76 13.16
N ASN A 15 11.23 -13.08 12.02
CA ASN A 15 11.71 -11.71 12.01
C ASN A 15 10.55 -10.71 12.04
N GLY A 16 10.59 -9.74 12.96
CA GLY A 16 9.57 -8.69 13.10
C GLY A 16 9.35 -7.85 11.82
N ILE A 17 10.40 -7.67 11.00
CA ILE A 17 10.31 -6.99 9.70
C ILE A 17 9.48 -7.83 8.72
N SER A 18 9.72 -9.13 8.66
CA SER A 18 8.97 -10.05 7.81
C SER A 18 7.49 -10.13 8.23
N LYS A 19 7.22 -10.15 9.54
CA LYS A 19 5.87 -10.09 10.10
C LYS A 19 5.14 -8.81 9.67
N LYS A 20 5.82 -7.65 9.78
CA LYS A 20 5.30 -6.37 9.30
C LYS A 20 4.95 -6.41 7.81
N ILE A 21 5.84 -6.93 6.97
CA ILE A 21 5.62 -7.02 5.53
C ILE A 21 4.41 -7.91 5.21
N ARG A 22 4.24 -9.03 5.90
CA ARG A 22 3.05 -9.90 5.73
C ARG A 22 1.76 -9.14 6.03
N TYR A 23 1.74 -8.35 7.11
CA TYR A 23 0.58 -7.54 7.44
C TYR A 23 0.30 -6.44 6.41
N GLN A 24 1.35 -5.82 5.85
CA GLN A 24 1.20 -4.85 4.78
C GLN A 24 0.63 -5.50 3.50
N VAL A 25 1.13 -6.68 3.12
CA VAL A 25 0.62 -7.45 1.97
C VAL A 25 -0.83 -7.89 2.21
N LYS A 26 -1.16 -8.41 3.41
CA LYS A 26 -2.54 -8.75 3.81
C LYS A 26 -3.45 -7.54 3.64
N ALA A 27 -3.05 -6.40 4.20
CA ALA A 27 -3.83 -5.17 4.14
C ALA A 27 -4.04 -4.64 2.71
N LEU A 28 -3.03 -4.73 1.85
CA LEU A 28 -3.19 -4.38 0.42
C LEU A 28 -4.22 -5.29 -0.27
N LYS A 29 -4.22 -6.59 0.06
CA LYS A 29 -5.24 -7.55 -0.45
C LYS A 29 -6.63 -7.20 0.08
N GLU A 30 -6.77 -6.88 1.36
CA GLU A 30 -8.02 -6.42 1.97
C GLU A 30 -8.54 -5.11 1.35
N CYS A 31 -7.64 -4.25 0.86
CA CYS A 31 -7.98 -3.08 0.06
C CYS A 31 -8.38 -3.40 -1.40
N GLY A 32 -8.58 -4.67 -1.76
CA GLY A 32 -9.03 -5.10 -3.08
C GLY A 32 -7.93 -5.19 -4.14
N MET A 33 -6.66 -5.27 -3.73
CA MET A 33 -5.54 -5.46 -4.65
C MET A 33 -5.18 -6.94 -4.80
N ASP A 34 -4.83 -7.35 -6.01
CA ASP A 34 -4.18 -8.63 -6.28
C ASP A 34 -2.66 -8.44 -6.14
N VAL A 35 -2.10 -8.92 -5.01
CA VAL A 35 -0.73 -8.61 -4.60
C VAL A 35 0.17 -9.82 -4.71
N HIS A 36 1.20 -9.71 -5.55
CA HIS A 36 2.32 -10.64 -5.63
C HIS A 36 3.48 -10.18 -4.75
N THR A 37 4.17 -11.10 -4.09
CA THR A 37 5.30 -10.78 -3.22
C THR A 37 6.62 -11.25 -3.84
N CYS A 38 7.53 -10.31 -4.11
CA CYS A 38 8.86 -10.59 -4.68
C CYS A 38 9.95 -10.39 -3.63
N TYR A 39 10.73 -11.43 -3.36
CA TYR A 39 11.77 -11.41 -2.32
C TYR A 39 13.01 -12.22 -2.72
N LEU A 40 14.08 -12.15 -1.92
CA LEU A 40 15.27 -12.98 -2.08
C LEU A 40 15.21 -14.16 -1.13
N ASN A 41 15.63 -15.34 -1.63
CA ASN A 41 15.84 -16.52 -0.81
C ASN A 41 17.22 -17.13 -1.10
N GLU A 42 17.68 -17.97 -0.18
CA GLU A 42 18.90 -18.76 -0.37
C GLU A 42 18.56 -20.22 -0.18
N GLU A 43 18.64 -20.99 -1.26
CA GLU A 43 18.36 -22.42 -1.27
C GLU A 43 19.61 -23.17 -1.70
N ASN A 44 20.09 -24.10 -0.90
CA ASN A 44 21.28 -24.92 -1.19
C ASN A 44 22.52 -24.07 -1.58
N GLY A 45 22.68 -22.90 -0.97
CA GLY A 45 23.77 -21.96 -1.30
C GLY A 45 23.55 -21.10 -2.55
N HIS A 46 22.46 -21.32 -3.29
CA HIS A 46 22.06 -20.52 -4.43
C HIS A 46 21.24 -19.31 -3.99
N LYS A 47 21.49 -18.17 -4.59
CA LYS A 47 20.71 -16.94 -4.36
C LYS A 47 19.59 -16.89 -5.39
N CYS A 48 18.34 -16.97 -4.92
CA CYS A 48 17.16 -17.02 -5.77
C CYS A 48 16.28 -15.78 -5.57
N ARG A 49 15.69 -15.28 -6.65
CA ARG A 49 14.59 -14.32 -6.61
C ARG A 49 13.29 -15.11 -6.65
N MET A 50 12.45 -14.90 -5.66
CA MET A 50 11.19 -15.60 -5.51
C MET A 50 10.02 -14.68 -5.83
N ILE A 51 8.95 -15.27 -6.36
CA ILE A 51 7.61 -14.66 -6.46
C ILE A 51 6.61 -15.64 -5.86
N ASP A 52 5.90 -15.24 -4.81
CA ASP A 52 4.85 -16.05 -4.17
C ASP A 52 5.26 -17.52 -3.94
N ASN A 53 6.49 -17.73 -3.45
CA ASN A 53 7.14 -19.01 -3.20
C ASN A 53 7.61 -19.79 -4.44
N HIS A 54 7.51 -19.22 -5.65
CA HIS A 54 8.08 -19.80 -6.87
C HIS A 54 9.38 -19.10 -7.26
N THR A 55 10.35 -19.85 -7.75
CA THR A 55 11.62 -19.27 -8.21
C THR A 55 11.43 -18.54 -9.54
N LEU A 56 11.54 -17.21 -9.49
CA LEU A 56 11.57 -16.36 -10.69
C LEU A 56 12.93 -16.42 -11.39
N ARG A 57 14.00 -16.39 -10.60
CA ARG A 57 15.37 -16.38 -11.13
C ARG A 57 16.36 -16.98 -10.13
N ASP A 58 17.15 -17.94 -10.57
CA ASP A 58 18.34 -18.41 -9.88
C ASP A 58 19.56 -17.61 -10.37
N TYR A 59 20.27 -16.99 -9.43
CA TYR A 59 21.50 -16.21 -9.68
C TYR A 59 22.77 -17.04 -9.52
N GLY A 60 22.66 -18.28 -9.02
CA GLY A 60 23.76 -19.15 -8.67
C GLY A 60 24.35 -18.86 -7.29
N SER A 61 25.47 -19.54 -7.00
CA SER A 61 26.14 -19.50 -5.70
C SER A 61 27.36 -18.55 -5.70
N GLY A 62 27.96 -18.39 -4.51
CA GLY A 62 29.22 -17.67 -4.31
C GLY A 62 29.17 -16.18 -4.62
N ILE A 63 30.32 -15.61 -5.01
CA ILE A 63 30.46 -14.17 -5.28
C ILE A 63 29.69 -13.75 -6.54
N LYS A 64 29.68 -14.60 -7.57
CA LYS A 64 28.94 -14.32 -8.83
C LYS A 64 27.44 -14.22 -8.56
N GLY A 65 26.88 -15.12 -7.75
CA GLY A 65 25.47 -15.07 -7.33
C GLY A 65 25.16 -13.82 -6.52
N LYS A 66 26.06 -13.42 -5.60
CA LYS A 66 25.93 -12.18 -4.80
C LYS A 66 25.92 -10.92 -5.68
N LEU A 67 26.70 -10.86 -6.73
CA LEU A 67 26.72 -9.72 -7.66
C LEU A 67 25.48 -9.71 -8.55
N ARG A 68 25.14 -10.87 -9.17
CA ARG A 68 23.99 -10.98 -10.08
C ARG A 68 22.68 -10.59 -9.38
N LYS A 69 22.42 -11.09 -8.16
CA LYS A 69 21.19 -10.74 -7.43
C LYS A 69 21.03 -9.23 -7.17
N ARG A 70 22.15 -8.47 -7.14
CA ARG A 70 22.15 -7.02 -6.88
C ARG A 70 21.91 -6.20 -8.15
N PHE A 71 22.32 -6.69 -9.30
CA PHE A 71 22.36 -5.94 -10.55
C PHE A 71 21.39 -6.44 -11.63
N GLU A 72 21.04 -7.74 -11.62
CA GLU A 72 20.06 -8.28 -12.56
C GLU A 72 18.65 -8.05 -12.04
N LEU A 73 17.96 -7.06 -12.61
CA LEU A 73 16.58 -6.69 -12.27
C LEU A 73 15.62 -6.87 -13.46
N GLN A 74 16.13 -7.32 -14.63
CA GLN A 74 15.32 -7.47 -15.84
C GLN A 74 14.30 -8.60 -15.72
N SER A 75 14.58 -9.64 -14.95
CA SER A 75 13.62 -10.70 -14.65
C SER A 75 12.38 -10.14 -13.94
N ILE A 76 12.57 -9.21 -13.00
CA ILE A 76 11.47 -8.53 -12.28
C ILE A 76 10.66 -7.67 -13.27
N VAL A 77 11.34 -6.88 -14.13
CA VAL A 77 10.65 -6.04 -15.13
C VAL A 77 9.80 -6.89 -16.07
N LYS A 78 10.36 -7.98 -16.60
CA LYS A 78 9.63 -8.91 -17.48
C LYS A 78 8.38 -9.45 -16.79
N TYR A 79 8.51 -9.93 -15.56
CA TYR A 79 7.39 -10.45 -14.79
C TYR A 79 6.28 -9.39 -14.59
N ILE A 80 6.66 -8.17 -14.18
CA ILE A 80 5.71 -7.07 -13.97
C ILE A 80 4.90 -6.79 -15.24
N LEU A 81 5.56 -6.76 -16.39
CA LEU A 81 4.90 -6.47 -17.66
C LEU A 81 4.04 -7.64 -18.15
N GLN A 82 4.52 -8.88 -18.02
CA GLN A 82 3.77 -10.09 -18.39
C GLN A 82 2.51 -10.26 -17.56
N GLU A 83 2.57 -9.98 -16.25
CA GLU A 83 1.43 -10.09 -15.33
C GLU A 83 0.52 -8.85 -15.34
N ASN A 84 0.80 -7.83 -16.15
CA ASN A 84 0.05 -6.57 -16.14
C ASN A 84 -0.02 -5.91 -14.77
N ILE A 85 1.05 -5.94 -13.99
CA ILE A 85 1.14 -5.27 -12.70
C ILE A 85 1.17 -3.76 -12.93
N ARG A 86 0.35 -3.02 -12.18
CA ARG A 86 0.19 -1.56 -12.32
C ARG A 86 0.79 -0.76 -11.17
N LEU A 87 1.06 -1.38 -10.04
CA LEU A 87 1.70 -0.76 -8.89
C LEU A 87 2.85 -1.63 -8.39
N VAL A 88 4.03 -1.04 -8.20
CA VAL A 88 5.14 -1.66 -7.49
C VAL A 88 5.34 -0.93 -6.16
N TYR A 89 5.16 -1.64 -5.07
CA TYR A 89 5.50 -1.19 -3.72
C TYR A 89 6.87 -1.75 -3.36
N MET A 90 7.90 -0.92 -3.43
CA MET A 90 9.29 -1.31 -3.25
C MET A 90 9.77 -0.93 -1.84
N ARG A 91 10.26 -1.89 -1.06
CA ARG A 91 10.89 -1.60 0.23
C ARG A 91 12.36 -1.24 0.05
N SER A 92 12.78 -0.10 0.57
CA SER A 92 14.18 0.35 0.51
C SER A 92 15.09 -0.54 1.35
N TYR A 93 16.19 -1.00 0.73
CA TYR A 93 17.27 -1.74 1.38
C TYR A 93 18.53 -1.72 0.51
N HIS A 94 19.43 -0.73 0.71
CA HIS A 94 20.70 -0.57 -0.04
C HIS A 94 20.54 -0.62 -1.58
N ASN A 95 19.43 -0.13 -2.09
CA ASN A 95 19.03 -0.30 -3.49
C ASN A 95 19.04 0.98 -4.32
N ALA A 96 19.54 2.10 -3.78
CA ALA A 96 19.74 3.33 -4.57
C ALA A 96 21.02 3.20 -5.40
N ASN A 97 20.87 2.74 -6.64
CA ASN A 97 21.94 2.52 -7.59
C ASN A 97 21.44 2.67 -9.05
N PRO A 98 22.33 2.73 -10.07
CA PRO A 98 21.92 2.93 -11.46
C PRO A 98 20.97 1.86 -12.00
N PHE A 99 21.10 0.60 -11.56
CA PHE A 99 20.28 -0.51 -12.04
C PHE A 99 18.84 -0.38 -11.56
N THR A 100 18.65 -0.03 -10.29
CA THR A 100 17.30 0.25 -9.73
C THR A 100 16.67 1.46 -10.41
N ILE A 101 17.44 2.53 -10.66
CA ILE A 101 16.95 3.70 -11.38
C ILE A 101 16.51 3.31 -12.80
N SER A 102 17.30 2.47 -13.50
CA SER A 102 16.95 1.98 -14.84
C SER A 102 15.67 1.15 -14.82
N MET A 103 15.52 0.23 -13.85
CA MET A 103 14.30 -0.55 -13.66
C MET A 103 13.08 0.36 -13.48
N VAL A 104 13.15 1.32 -12.55
CA VAL A 104 12.04 2.25 -12.29
C VAL A 104 11.68 3.06 -13.53
N LYS A 105 12.68 3.58 -14.27
CA LYS A 105 12.43 4.29 -15.53
C LYS A 105 11.75 3.44 -16.60
N GLN A 106 12.14 2.17 -16.72
CA GLN A 106 11.51 1.24 -17.66
C GLN A 106 10.04 1.00 -17.28
N LEU A 107 9.75 0.74 -16.02
CA LEU A 107 8.40 0.52 -15.51
C LEU A 107 7.51 1.75 -15.71
N LYS A 108 8.01 2.94 -15.41
CA LYS A 108 7.26 4.20 -15.61
C LYS A 108 6.90 4.44 -17.07
N ARG A 109 7.81 4.15 -18.02
CA ARG A 109 7.51 4.27 -19.47
C ARG A 109 6.37 3.35 -19.90
N GLN A 110 6.12 2.27 -19.17
CA GLN A 110 5.01 1.33 -19.40
C GLN A 110 3.76 1.64 -18.54
N GLY A 111 3.72 2.82 -17.91
CA GLY A 111 2.59 3.26 -17.11
C GLY A 111 2.46 2.59 -15.74
N VAL A 112 3.49 1.86 -15.30
CA VAL A 112 3.51 1.24 -13.96
C VAL A 112 3.89 2.29 -12.93
N LYS A 113 3.09 2.40 -11.87
CA LYS A 113 3.38 3.26 -10.72
C LYS A 113 4.39 2.58 -9.80
N VAL A 114 5.38 3.33 -9.32
CA VAL A 114 6.42 2.81 -8.42
C VAL A 114 6.52 3.69 -7.19
N VAL A 115 6.20 3.12 -6.04
CA VAL A 115 6.37 3.76 -4.73
C VAL A 115 7.48 3.04 -3.95
N MET A 116 8.22 3.78 -3.13
CA MET A 116 9.28 3.20 -2.31
C MET A 116 9.06 3.51 -0.83
N GLU A 117 8.97 2.47 -0.01
CA GLU A 117 8.97 2.60 1.45
C GLU A 117 10.40 2.85 1.95
N ILE A 118 10.60 3.93 2.71
CA ILE A 118 11.79 4.18 3.51
C ILE A 118 11.44 3.97 4.98
N PRO A 119 11.84 2.82 5.57
CA PRO A 119 11.36 2.41 6.90
C PRO A 119 11.80 3.32 8.04
N THR A 120 12.99 3.88 7.95
CA THR A 120 13.58 4.81 8.93
C THR A 120 14.10 6.03 8.19
N TYR A 121 13.80 7.22 8.67
CA TYR A 121 14.36 8.45 8.14
C TYR A 121 14.52 9.48 9.26
N PRO A 122 15.67 10.12 9.37
CA PRO A 122 16.93 9.89 8.64
C PRO A 122 17.60 8.56 9.04
N TYR A 123 18.27 7.89 8.10
CA TYR A 123 18.88 6.56 8.35
C TYR A 123 20.41 6.53 8.26
N ASP A 124 21.05 7.65 7.94
CA ASP A 124 22.50 7.69 7.71
C ASP A 124 23.32 7.18 8.92
N GLN A 125 22.81 7.37 10.13
CA GLN A 125 23.46 6.95 11.38
C GLN A 125 23.35 5.44 11.66
N GLU A 126 22.45 4.71 10.98
CA GLU A 126 22.33 3.26 11.10
C GLU A 126 23.47 2.51 10.40
N TYR A 127 24.26 3.20 9.56
CA TYR A 127 25.38 2.66 8.78
C TYR A 127 26.70 2.71 9.58
N ILE A 128 26.91 1.74 10.48
CA ILE A 128 28.00 1.77 11.46
C ILE A 128 29.29 1.12 10.94
N THR A 129 29.19 -0.02 10.26
CA THR A 129 30.38 -0.78 9.82
C THR A 129 31.02 -0.15 8.57
N ARG A 130 32.32 -0.44 8.33
CA ARG A 130 33.05 0.06 7.14
C ARG A 130 32.34 -0.31 5.83
N ARG A 131 31.81 -1.54 5.74
CA ARG A 131 31.07 -2.00 4.57
C ARG A 131 29.78 -1.21 4.39
N MET A 132 29.00 -1.03 5.46
CA MET A 132 27.76 -0.24 5.43
C MET A 132 28.04 1.21 5.02
N LYS A 133 29.15 1.81 5.47
CA LYS A 133 29.54 3.17 5.07
C LYS A 133 29.85 3.28 3.57
N LEU A 134 30.40 2.24 2.95
CA LEU A 134 30.56 2.19 1.49
C LEU A 134 29.20 2.08 0.77
N ASP A 135 28.30 1.25 1.27
CA ASP A 135 26.94 1.16 0.74
C ASP A 135 26.20 2.51 0.87
N LEU A 136 26.36 3.21 1.99
CA LEU A 136 25.82 4.56 2.21
C LEU A 136 26.42 5.60 1.24
N LEU A 137 27.71 5.52 0.92
CA LEU A 137 28.33 6.41 -0.05
C LEU A 137 27.67 6.24 -1.44
N VAL A 138 27.47 5.01 -1.89
CA VAL A 138 26.76 4.71 -3.14
C VAL A 138 25.32 5.23 -3.06
N ASP A 139 24.62 4.97 -1.96
CA ASP A 139 23.25 5.44 -1.73
C ASP A 139 23.17 6.96 -1.85
N ARG A 140 24.06 7.70 -1.20
CA ARG A 140 24.12 9.18 -1.26
C ARG A 140 24.31 9.73 -2.68
N CYS A 141 25.06 9.02 -3.54
CA CYS A 141 25.25 9.40 -4.94
C CYS A 141 23.97 9.24 -5.78
N PHE A 142 23.12 8.28 -5.44
CA PHE A 142 21.99 7.87 -6.30
C PHE A 142 20.61 8.09 -5.69
N ARG A 143 20.46 8.23 -4.36
CA ARG A 143 19.16 8.31 -3.67
C ARG A 143 18.28 9.47 -4.15
N ARG A 144 18.85 10.66 -4.43
CA ARG A 144 18.09 11.79 -5.01
C ARG A 144 17.63 11.49 -6.44
N LYS A 145 18.50 10.85 -7.24
CA LYS A 145 18.16 10.47 -8.62
C LYS A 145 17.09 9.39 -8.66
N LEU A 146 17.11 8.46 -7.71
CA LEU A 146 16.07 7.44 -7.57
C LEU A 146 14.76 8.08 -7.11
N ALA A 147 14.79 8.91 -6.06
CA ALA A 147 13.62 9.61 -5.53
C ALA A 147 12.86 10.41 -6.61
N ALA A 148 13.60 11.09 -7.50
CA ALA A 148 13.01 11.83 -8.63
C ALA A 148 12.30 10.95 -9.67
N GLN A 149 12.54 9.63 -9.67
CA GLN A 149 11.86 8.70 -10.57
C GLN A 149 10.62 8.05 -9.93
N LEU A 150 10.50 8.08 -8.60
CA LEU A 150 9.39 7.47 -7.89
C LEU A 150 8.10 8.29 -8.03
N ASP A 151 6.96 7.61 -7.98
CA ASP A 151 5.65 8.27 -7.91
C ASP A 151 5.34 8.73 -6.48
N GLY A 152 6.02 8.19 -5.47
CA GLY A 152 5.96 8.63 -4.08
C GLY A 152 6.90 7.84 -3.17
N ILE A 153 7.20 8.42 -2.02
CA ILE A 153 8.01 7.81 -0.97
C ILE A 153 7.13 7.58 0.25
N VAL A 154 6.89 6.32 0.60
CA VAL A 154 6.18 5.95 1.82
C VAL A 154 7.13 6.06 2.99
N THR A 155 6.75 6.81 4.03
CA THR A 155 7.58 7.03 5.22
C THR A 155 6.76 6.97 6.50
N PHE A 156 7.44 6.57 7.58
CA PHE A 156 6.89 6.57 8.94
C PHE A 156 7.31 7.82 9.73
N SER A 157 8.10 8.70 9.12
CA SER A 157 8.46 10.01 9.65
C SER A 157 7.47 11.08 9.21
N ASP A 158 7.53 12.24 9.86
CA ASP A 158 6.68 13.40 9.52
C ASP A 158 7.26 14.27 8.40
N ALA A 159 8.38 13.84 7.77
CA ALA A 159 9.02 14.56 6.68
C ALA A 159 8.10 14.69 5.46
N GLU A 160 7.89 15.90 4.96
CA GLU A 160 7.07 16.17 3.78
C GLU A 160 7.78 15.80 2.47
N THR A 161 9.09 15.86 2.49
CA THR A 161 9.94 15.47 1.35
C THR A 161 11.14 14.66 1.84
N ILE A 162 11.50 13.61 1.09
CA ILE A 162 12.72 12.84 1.33
C ILE A 162 13.51 12.80 0.02
N PHE A 163 14.75 13.27 0.06
CA PHE A 163 15.66 13.38 -1.09
C PHE A 163 15.07 14.13 -2.29
N GLY A 164 14.12 15.07 -2.05
CA GLY A 164 13.41 15.84 -3.06
C GLY A 164 12.17 15.13 -3.63
N GLY A 165 11.85 13.91 -3.19
CA GLY A 165 10.62 13.20 -3.53
C GLY A 165 9.50 13.50 -2.53
N HIS A 166 8.26 13.59 -3.03
CA HIS A 166 7.08 13.76 -2.17
C HIS A 166 6.80 12.51 -1.33
N THR A 167 6.44 12.71 -0.07
CA THR A 167 6.16 11.62 0.85
C THR A 167 4.67 11.28 0.95
N ILE A 168 4.42 10.03 1.28
CA ILE A 168 3.15 9.51 1.77
C ILE A 168 3.40 9.11 3.21
N ARG A 169 2.96 9.96 4.13
CA ARG A 169 3.18 9.76 5.56
C ARG A 169 2.17 8.76 6.09
N ILE A 170 2.68 7.65 6.60
CA ILE A 170 1.91 6.63 7.28
C ILE A 170 2.48 6.36 8.66
N SER A 171 1.74 5.65 9.48
CA SER A 171 2.27 5.10 10.72
C SER A 171 2.53 3.61 10.61
N ASN A 172 3.35 3.06 11.52
CA ASN A 172 3.39 1.63 11.70
C ASN A 172 2.00 1.14 12.09
N GLY A 173 1.49 0.20 11.32
CA GLY A 173 0.16 -0.34 11.53
C GLY A 173 0.14 -1.52 12.50
N ILE A 174 -1.08 -1.90 12.86
CA ILE A 174 -1.39 -3.08 13.65
C ILE A 174 -2.33 -3.99 12.84
N ASP A 175 -2.13 -5.29 12.93
CA ASP A 175 -3.13 -6.28 12.55
C ASP A 175 -3.92 -6.66 13.81
N PHE A 176 -5.10 -6.04 13.96
CA PHE A 176 -5.92 -6.25 15.15
C PHE A 176 -6.46 -7.67 15.27
N ASP A 177 -6.59 -8.42 14.17
CA ASP A 177 -7.02 -9.83 14.20
C ASP A 177 -5.94 -10.74 14.77
N ALA A 178 -4.67 -10.39 14.58
CA ALA A 178 -3.53 -11.18 15.02
C ALA A 178 -3.05 -10.86 16.45
N ILE A 179 -3.57 -9.80 17.08
CA ILE A 179 -3.16 -9.37 18.41
C ILE A 179 -4.36 -9.45 19.36
N PRO A 180 -4.35 -10.41 20.32
CA PRO A 180 -5.44 -10.51 21.28
C PRO A 180 -5.47 -9.29 22.22
N GLN A 181 -6.67 -8.87 22.57
CA GLN A 181 -6.91 -7.85 23.58
C GLN A 181 -6.80 -8.49 24.97
N LYS A 182 -6.16 -7.79 25.91
CA LYS A 182 -6.12 -8.20 27.32
C LYS A 182 -7.52 -8.25 27.93
N ILE A 183 -7.77 -9.27 28.73
CA ILE A 183 -8.99 -9.38 29.53
C ILE A 183 -8.81 -8.55 30.80
N THR A 184 -9.78 -7.68 31.09
CA THR A 184 -9.78 -6.89 32.33
C THR A 184 -9.81 -7.83 33.54
N ARG A 185 -8.86 -7.68 34.45
CA ARG A 185 -8.84 -8.38 35.72
C ARG A 185 -9.14 -7.42 36.85
N ASN A 186 -10.05 -7.80 37.72
CA ASN A 186 -10.21 -7.13 39.02
C ASN A 186 -9.15 -7.69 39.97
N ASP A 187 -7.94 -7.17 39.87
CA ASP A 187 -6.85 -7.60 40.73
C ASP A 187 -6.79 -6.73 41.99
N THR A 188 -6.95 -7.36 43.15
CA THR A 188 -6.80 -6.75 44.47
C THR A 188 -5.39 -6.94 45.04
N SER A 189 -4.49 -7.60 44.29
CA SER A 189 -3.09 -7.75 44.68
C SER A 189 -2.38 -6.39 44.67
N ARG A 190 -1.44 -6.21 45.57
CA ARG A 190 -0.55 -5.05 45.55
C ARG A 190 0.69 -5.35 44.71
N GLU A 191 0.44 -5.76 43.47
CA GLU A 191 1.47 -6.17 42.51
C GLU A 191 1.27 -5.47 41.17
N LEU A 192 2.35 -5.14 40.49
CA LEU A 192 2.34 -4.54 39.15
C LEU A 192 3.34 -5.27 38.26
N HIS A 193 2.87 -5.80 37.15
CA HIS A 193 3.70 -6.53 36.21
C HIS A 193 4.00 -5.67 34.99
N LEU A 194 5.25 -5.20 34.89
CA LEU A 194 5.76 -4.44 33.75
C LEU A 194 6.24 -5.42 32.67
N ILE A 195 6.03 -5.12 31.39
CA ILE A 195 6.52 -5.95 30.28
C ILE A 195 7.32 -5.13 29.26
N GLY A 196 8.53 -5.60 28.94
CA GLY A 196 9.36 -5.05 27.86
C GLY A 196 9.66 -6.14 26.82
N VAL A 197 9.09 -5.98 25.60
CA VAL A 197 9.30 -6.93 24.49
C VAL A 197 10.27 -6.35 23.48
N ALA A 198 11.45 -6.96 23.32
CA ALA A 198 12.46 -6.52 22.34
C ALA A 198 13.55 -7.58 22.15
N GLU A 199 14.19 -7.63 20.97
CA GLU A 199 15.61 -7.98 20.94
C GLU A 199 16.33 -6.84 21.66
N VAL A 200 16.90 -7.15 22.84
CA VAL A 200 17.33 -6.11 23.78
C VAL A 200 18.58 -5.42 23.26
N HIS A 201 18.47 -4.11 23.09
CA HIS A 201 19.56 -3.23 22.69
C HIS A 201 19.64 -2.02 23.62
N TYR A 202 20.82 -1.40 23.73
CA TYR A 202 21.13 -0.26 24.61
C TYR A 202 20.14 0.92 24.47
N TRP A 203 19.52 1.10 23.32
CA TRP A 203 18.51 2.14 23.09
C TRP A 203 17.13 1.82 23.66
N HIS A 204 16.90 0.59 24.15
CA HIS A 204 15.65 0.27 24.84
C HIS A 204 15.61 0.83 26.25
N GLY A 205 16.79 1.05 26.87
CA GLY A 205 16.90 1.67 28.18
C GLY A 205 16.35 0.83 29.32
N PHE A 206 16.36 -0.52 29.20
CA PHE A 206 15.90 -1.41 30.26
C PHE A 206 16.80 -1.34 31.50
N ASP A 207 18.07 -0.97 31.33
CA ASP A 207 18.99 -0.63 32.43
C ASP A 207 18.45 0.50 33.31
N ARG A 208 17.75 1.47 32.73
CA ARG A 208 17.14 2.59 33.47
C ARG A 208 15.96 2.12 34.33
N ILE A 209 15.17 1.14 33.86
CA ILE A 209 14.10 0.51 34.65
C ILE A 209 14.72 -0.28 35.81
N ILE A 210 15.74 -1.11 35.54
CA ILE A 210 16.37 -1.95 36.55
C ILE A 210 17.03 -1.10 37.65
N LYS A 211 17.75 -0.04 37.30
CA LYS A 211 18.29 0.91 38.28
C LYS A 211 17.17 1.60 39.07
N GLY A 212 16.08 2.00 38.42
CA GLY A 212 14.92 2.54 39.13
C GLY A 212 14.24 1.54 40.06
N MET A 213 14.24 0.25 39.72
CA MET A 213 13.77 -0.80 40.62
C MET A 213 14.70 -0.98 41.84
N ALA A 214 16.03 -0.85 41.66
CA ALA A 214 16.95 -0.85 42.77
C ALA A 214 16.66 0.29 43.78
N ASP A 215 16.47 1.52 43.26
CA ASP A 215 16.09 2.68 44.07
C ASP A 215 14.73 2.46 44.78
N TYR A 216 13.76 1.89 44.06
CA TYR A 216 12.43 1.62 44.58
C TYR A 216 12.45 0.61 45.71
N TYR A 217 13.12 -0.54 45.53
CA TYR A 217 13.19 -1.58 46.56
C TYR A 217 14.07 -1.21 47.77
N ALA A 218 15.00 -0.26 47.63
CA ALA A 218 15.73 0.32 48.74
C ALA A 218 14.81 1.05 49.74
N THR A 219 13.61 1.45 49.33
CA THR A 219 12.60 2.09 50.21
C THR A 219 11.71 1.10 50.93
N HIS A 220 11.86 -0.20 50.72
CA HIS A 220 11.03 -1.28 51.28
C HIS A 220 9.51 -1.07 50.97
N PRO A 221 9.12 -0.95 49.71
CA PRO A 221 7.77 -0.66 49.33
C PRO A 221 6.79 -1.79 49.65
N SER A 222 5.56 -1.43 50.00
CA SER A 222 4.49 -2.43 50.23
C SER A 222 3.88 -2.92 48.89
N TYR A 223 4.08 -2.21 47.82
CA TYR A 223 3.57 -2.56 46.47
C TYR A 223 4.71 -3.22 45.68
N LYS A 224 4.51 -4.45 45.23
CA LYS A 224 5.54 -5.18 44.48
C LYS A 224 5.49 -4.88 43.01
N VAL A 225 6.62 -4.71 42.36
CA VAL A 225 6.74 -4.44 40.94
C VAL A 225 7.64 -5.48 40.30
N TYR A 226 7.12 -6.19 39.32
CA TYR A 226 7.85 -7.20 38.55
C TYR A 226 8.16 -6.66 37.15
N PHE A 227 9.33 -6.95 36.62
CA PHE A 227 9.69 -6.57 35.25
C PHE A 227 9.99 -7.80 34.41
N HIS A 228 9.09 -8.09 33.48
CA HIS A 228 9.21 -9.17 32.51
C HIS A 228 9.95 -8.68 31.26
N ILE A 229 11.15 -9.17 31.02
CA ILE A 229 11.94 -8.90 29.83
C ILE A 229 11.77 -10.06 28.86
N VAL A 230 11.11 -9.80 27.73
CA VAL A 230 10.86 -10.80 26.68
C VAL A 230 11.71 -10.45 25.46
N GLY A 231 12.68 -11.32 25.17
CA GLY A 231 13.63 -11.17 24.07
C GLY A 231 15.03 -11.60 24.44
N ALA A 232 15.89 -11.70 23.43
CA ALA A 232 17.25 -12.13 23.64
C ALA A 232 18.14 -10.97 24.13
N LEU A 233 19.00 -11.26 25.09
CA LEU A 233 20.13 -10.43 25.53
C LEU A 233 21.38 -10.86 24.75
N THR A 234 21.46 -10.51 23.46
CA THR A 234 22.52 -10.99 22.56
C THR A 234 23.79 -10.13 22.64
N GLY A 235 23.65 -8.84 22.92
CA GLY A 235 24.77 -7.90 22.99
C GLY A 235 25.61 -8.04 24.26
N GLU A 236 26.93 -7.90 24.14
CA GLU A 236 27.83 -7.94 25.31
C GLU A 236 27.61 -6.69 26.19
N ARG A 237 27.35 -5.54 25.59
CA ARG A 237 27.04 -4.29 26.29
C ARG A 237 25.78 -4.45 27.16
N GLU A 238 24.71 -4.96 26.56
CA GLU A 238 23.41 -5.13 27.22
C GLU A 238 23.51 -6.12 28.41
N ARG A 239 24.28 -7.20 28.25
CA ARG A 239 24.55 -8.13 29.35
C ARG A 239 25.29 -7.47 30.49
N ARG A 240 26.29 -6.63 30.21
CA ARG A 240 27.07 -5.91 31.24
C ARG A 240 26.25 -4.81 31.92
N GLU A 241 25.33 -4.17 31.24
CA GLU A 241 24.50 -3.09 31.77
C GLU A 241 23.30 -3.62 32.58
N ILE A 242 22.86 -4.86 32.36
CA ILE A 242 21.64 -5.44 32.96
C ILE A 242 21.96 -6.47 34.03
N LEU A 243 22.67 -7.54 33.68
CA LEU A 243 22.84 -8.69 34.59
C LEU A 243 23.59 -8.35 35.89
N PRO A 244 24.72 -7.60 35.87
CA PRO A 244 25.40 -7.22 37.10
C PRO A 244 24.58 -6.36 38.04
N VAL A 245 23.73 -5.47 37.49
CA VAL A 245 22.85 -4.59 38.28
C VAL A 245 21.77 -5.42 38.99
N ILE A 246 21.16 -6.39 38.28
CA ILE A 246 20.21 -7.32 38.91
C ILE A 246 20.84 -8.05 40.09
N ALA A 247 22.03 -8.61 39.89
CA ALA A 247 22.75 -9.35 40.96
C ALA A 247 23.18 -8.43 42.10
N GLN A 248 23.75 -7.28 41.80
CA GLN A 248 24.23 -6.31 42.80
C GLN A 248 23.12 -5.86 43.76
N TYR A 249 21.91 -5.64 43.23
CA TYR A 249 20.79 -5.13 44.02
C TYR A 249 19.78 -6.23 44.39
N LYS A 250 20.12 -7.51 44.18
CA LYS A 250 19.29 -8.68 44.52
C LYS A 250 17.89 -8.60 43.94
N LEU A 251 17.80 -8.22 42.68
CA LEU A 251 16.53 -8.03 41.95
C LEU A 251 16.04 -9.26 41.20
N GLU A 252 16.74 -10.42 41.31
CA GLU A 252 16.38 -11.68 40.66
C GLU A 252 14.93 -12.13 40.92
N PRO A 253 14.33 -11.90 42.09
CA PRO A 253 12.91 -12.23 42.31
C PRO A 253 11.93 -11.31 41.55
N PHE A 254 12.37 -10.14 41.11
CA PHE A 254 11.53 -9.08 40.54
C PHE A 254 11.81 -8.81 39.06
N VAL A 255 12.95 -9.22 38.54
CA VAL A 255 13.31 -9.06 37.10
C VAL A 255 13.37 -10.45 36.46
N ILE A 256 12.38 -10.74 35.63
CA ILE A 256 12.16 -12.04 35.04
C ILE A 256 12.59 -12.03 33.57
N LEU A 257 13.61 -12.81 33.23
CA LEU A 257 14.14 -12.93 31.87
C LEU A 257 13.50 -14.14 31.19
N HIS A 258 12.60 -13.89 30.23
CA HIS A 258 11.88 -14.95 29.52
C HIS A 258 12.64 -15.49 28.28
N GLY A 259 13.71 -14.82 27.84
CA GLY A 259 14.31 -15.11 26.55
C GLY A 259 13.38 -14.74 25.40
N GLN A 260 13.65 -15.29 24.22
CA GLN A 260 12.84 -15.01 23.03
C GLN A 260 11.55 -15.83 23.07
N GLN A 261 10.40 -15.13 23.02
CA GLN A 261 9.06 -15.73 23.02
C GLN A 261 8.23 -15.19 21.86
N HIS A 262 7.30 -16.00 21.35
CA HIS A 262 6.38 -15.63 20.26
C HIS A 262 5.08 -16.45 20.34
N GLY A 263 4.04 -16.01 19.59
CA GLY A 263 2.75 -16.68 19.56
C GLY A 263 2.10 -16.79 20.94
N GLU A 264 1.46 -17.92 21.24
CA GLU A 264 0.73 -18.16 22.49
C GLU A 264 1.57 -17.98 23.76
N GLN A 265 2.88 -18.27 23.71
CA GLN A 265 3.76 -18.07 24.86
C GLN A 265 3.93 -16.60 25.20
N LEU A 266 4.10 -15.76 24.18
CA LEU A 266 4.15 -14.31 24.35
C LEU A 266 2.80 -13.76 24.82
N ASP A 267 1.70 -14.26 24.27
CA ASP A 267 0.36 -13.82 24.66
C ASP A 267 0.04 -14.11 26.13
N LYS A 268 0.46 -15.28 26.65
CA LYS A 268 0.35 -15.62 28.08
C LYS A 268 1.11 -14.66 28.98
N ILE A 269 2.31 -14.22 28.58
CA ILE A 269 3.08 -13.24 29.36
C ILE A 269 2.37 -11.87 29.33
N PHE A 270 1.83 -11.46 28.20
CA PHE A 270 1.05 -10.24 28.10
C PHE A 270 -0.22 -10.27 28.97
N GLU A 271 -0.91 -11.41 29.02
CA GLU A 271 -2.09 -11.56 29.90
C GLU A 271 -1.76 -11.37 31.38
N GLN A 272 -0.55 -11.72 31.81
CA GLN A 272 -0.08 -11.52 33.18
C GLN A 272 0.47 -10.11 33.43
N SER A 273 0.69 -9.33 32.38
CA SER A 273 1.33 -8.01 32.47
C SER A 273 0.29 -6.90 32.52
N ASP A 274 0.61 -5.82 33.21
CA ASP A 274 -0.30 -4.70 33.46
C ASP A 274 0.14 -3.41 32.78
N PHE A 275 1.44 -3.28 32.48
CA PHE A 275 2.01 -2.04 31.99
C PHE A 275 3.15 -2.28 31.01
N GLY A 276 3.12 -1.63 29.84
CA GLY A 276 4.12 -1.78 28.78
C GLY A 276 5.34 -0.88 28.97
N ILE A 277 6.53 -1.41 28.69
CA ILE A 277 7.78 -0.64 28.67
C ILE A 277 8.24 -0.46 27.23
N GLY A 278 8.07 0.74 26.69
CA GLY A 278 8.55 1.15 25.37
C GLY A 278 10.06 1.41 25.34
N SER A 279 10.54 2.18 24.37
CA SER A 279 11.93 2.57 24.35
C SER A 279 12.16 3.77 25.29
N LEU A 280 13.23 3.69 26.10
CA LEU A 280 13.53 4.69 27.13
C LEU A 280 14.87 5.40 26.90
N ALA A 281 15.64 4.99 25.88
CA ALA A 281 16.98 5.51 25.62
C ALA A 281 17.31 5.68 24.12
N ARG A 282 16.34 6.00 23.29
CA ARG A 282 16.55 6.29 21.85
C ARG A 282 17.48 7.46 21.60
N HIS A 283 17.57 8.41 22.52
CA HIS A 283 18.55 9.50 22.50
C HIS A 283 19.99 8.98 22.37
N ARG A 284 20.32 7.77 22.92
CA ARG A 284 21.63 7.12 22.76
C ARG A 284 21.97 6.77 21.32
N SER A 285 20.96 6.63 20.45
CA SER A 285 21.12 6.37 19.01
C SER A 285 20.87 7.63 18.15
N GLY A 286 20.70 8.79 18.79
CA GLY A 286 20.41 10.05 18.10
C GLY A 286 19.01 10.13 17.46
N ILE A 287 18.13 9.19 17.79
CA ILE A 287 16.75 9.14 17.29
C ILE A 287 15.82 9.66 18.38
N THR A 288 15.18 10.80 18.13
CA THR A 288 14.25 11.42 19.09
C THR A 288 12.79 11.22 18.73
N THR A 289 12.49 11.05 17.44
CA THR A 289 11.13 10.85 16.95
C THR A 289 11.05 9.51 16.22
N ILE A 290 10.19 8.61 16.68
CA ILE A 290 10.03 7.28 16.08
C ILE A 290 8.67 6.66 16.43
N LYS A 291 8.03 6.07 15.43
CA LYS A 291 6.75 5.36 15.57
C LYS A 291 7.01 3.86 15.76
N THR A 292 7.24 3.43 17.01
CA THR A 292 7.65 2.05 17.31
C THR A 292 6.51 1.05 17.20
N LEU A 293 6.78 -0.19 16.78
CA LEU A 293 5.80 -1.27 16.75
C LEU A 293 5.33 -1.64 18.17
N LYS A 294 6.21 -1.52 19.17
CA LYS A 294 5.92 -1.85 20.57
C LYS A 294 4.78 -1.02 21.15
N ASN A 295 4.84 0.31 21.00
CA ASN A 295 3.81 1.21 21.50
C ASN A 295 2.44 0.85 20.92
N ARG A 296 2.41 0.47 19.64
CA ARG A 296 1.19 0.05 18.94
C ARG A 296 0.68 -1.29 19.45
N GLU A 297 1.58 -2.24 19.72
CA GLU A 297 1.21 -3.55 20.26
C GLU A 297 0.67 -3.42 21.68
N TYR A 298 1.29 -2.61 22.54
CA TYR A 298 0.77 -2.37 23.89
C TYR A 298 -0.64 -1.78 23.85
N ALA A 299 -0.85 -0.72 23.06
CA ALA A 299 -2.17 -0.12 22.91
C ALA A 299 -3.18 -1.08 22.24
N ALA A 300 -2.77 -1.90 21.27
CA ALA A 300 -3.64 -2.91 20.66
C ALA A 300 -4.06 -4.01 21.64
N ARG A 301 -3.20 -4.35 22.59
CA ARG A 301 -3.52 -5.26 23.70
C ARG A 301 -4.34 -4.58 24.80
N GLY A 302 -4.45 -3.25 24.79
CA GLY A 302 -5.17 -2.47 25.79
C GLY A 302 -4.35 -2.16 27.03
N LEU A 303 -3.02 -2.16 26.94
CA LEU A 303 -2.13 -1.85 28.05
C LEU A 303 -1.74 -0.37 28.06
N PRO A 304 -1.76 0.31 29.21
CA PRO A 304 -1.03 1.56 29.40
C PRO A 304 0.49 1.30 29.34
N PHE A 305 1.28 2.31 28.99
CA PHE A 305 2.71 2.13 28.80
C PHE A 305 3.52 3.41 28.96
N ILE A 306 4.87 3.25 29.09
CA ILE A 306 5.83 4.35 29.20
C ILE A 306 6.84 4.29 28.06
N TYR A 307 7.25 5.45 27.55
CA TYR A 307 8.38 5.61 26.63
C TYR A 307 8.97 7.03 26.73
N SER A 308 10.15 7.26 26.08
CA SER A 308 10.85 8.56 26.19
C SER A 308 10.95 9.36 24.88
N GLU A 309 10.88 8.69 23.73
CA GLU A 309 10.91 9.33 22.41
C GLU A 309 9.62 10.08 22.08
N THR A 310 9.63 10.86 21.02
CA THR A 310 8.42 11.44 20.44
C THR A 310 7.73 10.42 19.52
N ASP A 311 6.48 10.10 19.79
CA ASP A 311 5.61 9.30 18.95
C ASP A 311 4.26 10.02 18.83
N THR A 312 4.08 10.77 17.74
CA THR A 312 2.93 11.65 17.51
C THR A 312 1.57 10.93 17.51
N ASP A 313 1.57 9.59 17.43
CA ASP A 313 0.34 8.80 17.53
C ASP A 313 -0.09 8.58 19.01
N PHE A 314 0.82 8.85 19.97
CA PHE A 314 0.61 8.50 21.38
C PHE A 314 0.93 9.59 22.39
N ASP A 315 1.66 10.66 22.02
CA ASP A 315 2.17 11.66 22.97
C ASP A 315 1.07 12.38 23.77
N ASP A 316 -0.16 12.42 23.24
CA ASP A 316 -1.34 13.05 23.86
C ASP A 316 -2.31 12.05 24.51
N LYS A 317 -1.99 10.76 24.55
CA LYS A 317 -2.90 9.73 25.05
C LYS A 317 -2.88 9.62 26.57
N PRO A 318 -4.04 9.55 27.24
CA PRO A 318 -4.12 9.53 28.70
C PRO A 318 -3.55 8.26 29.35
N TYR A 319 -3.39 7.19 28.58
CA TYR A 319 -2.81 5.92 29.03
C TYR A 319 -1.30 5.83 28.79
N VAL A 320 -0.66 6.94 28.46
CA VAL A 320 0.79 7.01 28.18
C VAL A 320 1.47 7.86 29.24
N LEU A 321 2.49 7.26 29.85
CA LEU A 321 3.42 7.96 30.72
C LEU A 321 4.69 8.34 29.93
N LYS A 322 5.14 9.58 30.01
CA LYS A 322 6.37 10.02 29.35
C LYS A 322 7.54 10.04 30.33
N ALA A 323 8.62 9.33 29.95
CA ALA A 323 9.89 9.44 30.65
C ALA A 323 10.78 10.49 29.98
N PRO A 324 11.65 11.20 30.71
CA PRO A 324 12.64 12.09 30.10
C PRO A 324 13.65 11.28 29.27
N ALA A 325 14.03 11.83 28.09
CA ALA A 325 15.03 11.22 27.21
C ALA A 325 16.45 11.54 27.68
N ASN A 326 16.85 10.94 28.80
CA ASN A 326 18.17 11.11 29.44
C ASN A 326 18.63 9.82 30.11
N GLU A 327 19.73 9.85 30.87
CA GLU A 327 20.32 8.69 31.52
C GLU A 327 19.81 8.43 32.95
N THR A 328 18.91 9.25 33.49
CA THR A 328 18.41 9.06 34.84
C THR A 328 17.61 7.76 34.98
N PRO A 329 17.68 7.05 36.12
CA PRO A 329 16.81 5.90 36.40
C PRO A 329 15.33 6.30 36.27
N VAL A 330 14.52 5.36 35.81
CA VAL A 330 13.06 5.59 35.73
C VAL A 330 12.46 5.46 37.13
N ARG A 331 11.72 6.47 37.56
CA ARG A 331 11.05 6.45 38.87
C ARG A 331 9.90 5.43 38.86
N ILE A 332 10.15 4.25 39.44
CA ILE A 332 9.14 3.17 39.50
C ILE A 332 7.91 3.59 40.27
N GLN A 333 8.05 4.36 41.36
CA GLN A 333 6.91 4.90 42.09
C GLN A 333 5.99 5.73 41.18
N ALA A 334 6.55 6.50 40.25
CA ALA A 334 5.72 7.28 39.31
C ALA A 334 4.91 6.37 38.35
N ILE A 335 5.43 5.20 37.97
CA ILE A 335 4.65 4.20 37.20
C ILE A 335 3.52 3.63 38.07
N VAL A 336 3.81 3.27 39.33
CA VAL A 336 2.81 2.77 40.27
C VAL A 336 1.70 3.80 40.49
N ASP A 337 2.08 5.06 40.79
CA ASP A 337 1.13 6.15 40.99
C ASP A 337 0.26 6.35 39.75
N PHE A 338 0.88 6.41 38.58
CA PHE A 338 0.16 6.55 37.32
C PHE A 338 -0.81 5.39 37.06
N TYR A 339 -0.37 4.15 37.32
CA TYR A 339 -1.22 2.97 37.11
C TYR A 339 -2.44 2.98 38.05
N GLN A 340 -2.27 3.47 39.27
CA GLN A 340 -3.32 3.54 40.30
C GLN A 340 -4.29 4.72 40.13
N THR A 341 -3.99 5.73 39.29
CA THR A 341 -4.82 6.93 39.14
C THR A 341 -6.22 6.67 38.61
N GLN A 342 -6.39 5.57 37.85
CA GLN A 342 -7.65 5.23 37.20
C GLN A 342 -7.77 3.74 36.91
N THR A 343 -9.01 3.29 36.70
CA THR A 343 -9.27 1.97 36.13
C THR A 343 -9.04 2.01 34.63
N TRP A 344 -8.22 1.08 34.16
CA TRP A 344 -7.87 0.99 32.75
C TRP A 344 -8.92 0.22 31.97
N ASP A 345 -9.36 0.76 30.84
CA ASP A 345 -10.24 0.09 29.89
C ASP A 345 -9.44 -0.39 28.68
N PRO A 346 -9.08 -1.69 28.61
CA PRO A 346 -8.35 -2.25 27.47
C PRO A 346 -9.07 -2.06 26.14
N ALA A 347 -10.41 -2.11 26.12
CA ALA A 347 -11.19 -1.93 24.92
C ALA A 347 -11.13 -0.48 24.42
N GLY A 348 -11.27 0.50 25.33
CA GLY A 348 -11.13 1.92 25.00
C GLY A 348 -9.73 2.29 24.52
N ILE A 349 -8.68 1.77 25.16
CA ILE A 349 -7.29 1.95 24.68
C ILE A 349 -7.13 1.42 23.26
N ARG A 350 -7.53 0.17 23.02
CA ARG A 350 -7.48 -0.46 21.69
C ARG A 350 -8.27 0.32 20.65
N GLN A 351 -9.50 0.74 20.97
CA GLN A 351 -10.37 1.49 20.06
C GLN A 351 -9.76 2.85 19.66
N SER A 352 -9.04 3.51 20.58
CA SER A 352 -8.41 4.81 20.33
C SER A 352 -7.38 4.81 19.22
N ILE A 353 -6.86 3.62 18.84
CA ILE A 353 -5.86 3.42 17.79
C ILE A 353 -6.39 2.65 16.56
N SER A 354 -7.70 2.51 16.42
CA SER A 354 -8.31 1.78 15.28
C SER A 354 -7.85 2.31 13.91
N HIS A 355 -7.59 3.63 13.81
CA HIS A 355 -7.03 4.30 12.65
C HIS A 355 -5.58 3.86 12.30
N LEU A 356 -4.89 3.19 13.21
CA LEU A 356 -3.56 2.62 12.98
C LEU A 356 -3.61 1.17 12.46
N SER A 357 -4.77 0.64 12.04
CA SER A 357 -4.80 -0.64 11.35
C SER A 357 -3.93 -0.61 10.08
N TRP A 358 -3.27 -1.73 9.75
CA TRP A 358 -2.53 -1.82 8.48
C TRP A 358 -3.44 -1.56 7.28
N HIS A 359 -4.72 -1.97 7.35
CA HIS A 359 -5.71 -1.62 6.33
C HIS A 359 -5.79 -0.11 6.12
N ALA A 360 -6.02 0.67 7.19
CA ALA A 360 -6.11 2.12 7.10
C ALA A 360 -4.81 2.78 6.60
N GLN A 361 -3.64 2.25 6.99
CA GLN A 361 -2.36 2.77 6.53
C GLN A 361 -2.12 2.46 5.05
N MET A 362 -2.42 1.26 4.57
CA MET A 362 -2.29 0.90 3.15
C MET A 362 -3.32 1.63 2.28
N GLN A 363 -4.54 1.86 2.79
CA GLN A 363 -5.53 2.70 2.12
C GLN A 363 -5.00 4.11 1.83
N LYS A 364 -4.25 4.74 2.76
CA LYS A 364 -3.59 6.04 2.52
C LYS A 364 -2.58 5.98 1.38
N VAL A 365 -1.85 4.88 1.25
CA VAL A 365 -0.88 4.69 0.17
C VAL A 365 -1.58 4.52 -1.16
N ILE A 366 -2.50 3.56 -1.25
CA ILE A 366 -3.16 3.23 -2.52
C ILE A 366 -4.17 4.29 -2.95
N GLY A 367 -4.78 5.04 -2.03
CA GLY A 367 -5.72 6.11 -2.33
C GLY A 367 -5.15 7.21 -3.24
N LYS A 368 -3.81 7.37 -3.25
CA LYS A 368 -3.12 8.24 -4.21
C LYS A 368 -2.90 7.59 -5.59
N TYR A 369 -2.99 6.25 -5.68
CA TYR A 369 -2.69 5.45 -6.88
C TYR A 369 -3.85 4.55 -7.29
N GLN A 370 -4.83 4.34 -6.43
CA GLN A 370 -6.14 4.00 -6.93
C GLN A 370 -6.51 5.19 -7.83
N VAL A 371 -6.26 5.01 -9.09
CA VAL A 371 -7.14 5.61 -10.07
C VAL A 371 -8.52 5.32 -9.51
N THR A 372 -9.23 6.34 -9.05
CA THR A 372 -10.67 6.32 -8.83
C THR A 372 -11.21 5.36 -9.85
N SER A 373 -11.82 4.25 -9.44
CA SER A 373 -12.32 3.13 -10.25
C SER A 373 -12.31 3.54 -11.68
N GLU A 374 -11.43 3.01 -12.54
CA GLU A 374 -11.12 3.55 -13.88
C GLU A 374 -12.38 4.23 -14.36
N LYS A 375 -12.41 5.57 -14.52
CA LYS A 375 -13.64 6.23 -14.96
C LYS A 375 -14.00 5.42 -16.19
N LYS A 376 -15.02 4.56 -16.06
CA LYS A 376 -15.38 3.62 -17.10
C LYS A 376 -15.55 4.48 -18.32
N LEU A 377 -14.62 4.38 -19.26
CA LEU A 377 -14.68 5.21 -20.45
C LEU A 377 -16.08 5.07 -21.03
N LYS A 378 -16.79 6.17 -21.10
CA LYS A 378 -18.10 6.23 -21.72
C LYS A 378 -17.89 6.44 -23.20
N ILE A 379 -18.21 5.44 -23.99
CA ILE A 379 -17.98 5.43 -25.44
C ILE A 379 -19.31 5.41 -26.18
N ALA A 380 -19.54 6.41 -27.00
CA ALA A 380 -20.68 6.47 -27.91
C ALA A 380 -20.27 6.04 -29.31
N TYR A 381 -20.88 5.00 -29.85
CA TYR A 381 -20.77 4.58 -31.26
C TYR A 381 -21.96 5.09 -32.03
N CYS A 382 -21.71 5.94 -33.06
CA CYS A 382 -22.72 6.39 -33.99
C CYS A 382 -22.71 5.48 -35.23
N ILE A 383 -23.77 4.68 -35.38
CA ILE A 383 -23.94 3.75 -36.49
C ILE A 383 -25.37 3.86 -37.07
N PRO A 384 -25.60 3.55 -38.36
CA PRO A 384 -26.94 3.60 -38.92
C PRO A 384 -27.92 2.67 -38.24
N SER A 385 -27.58 1.40 -38.16
CA SER A 385 -28.41 0.34 -37.54
C SER A 385 -27.56 -0.81 -37.05
N ILE A 386 -28.15 -1.74 -36.26
CA ILE A 386 -27.49 -2.95 -35.76
C ILE A 386 -28.40 -4.19 -35.90
N HIS A 387 -29.48 -4.07 -36.63
CA HIS A 387 -30.49 -5.12 -36.76
C HIS A 387 -30.35 -5.99 -38.04
N CYS A 388 -29.32 -5.73 -38.86
CA CYS A 388 -29.06 -6.47 -40.09
C CYS A 388 -27.86 -7.45 -39.92
N PRO A 389 -27.80 -8.55 -40.71
CA PRO A 389 -26.70 -9.53 -40.67
C PRO A 389 -25.45 -9.02 -41.41
N GLY A 390 -25.14 -7.73 -41.33
CA GLY A 390 -24.01 -7.12 -42.03
C GLY A 390 -22.65 -7.38 -41.35
N GLY A 391 -21.59 -7.21 -42.14
CA GLY A 391 -20.21 -7.40 -41.63
C GLY A 391 -19.82 -6.33 -40.62
N MET A 392 -20.25 -5.09 -40.81
CA MET A 392 -20.00 -3.97 -39.90
C MET A 392 -20.70 -4.20 -38.57
N GLU A 393 -21.96 -4.58 -38.59
CA GLU A 393 -22.79 -4.87 -37.42
C GLU A 393 -22.18 -6.01 -36.60
N ARG A 394 -21.67 -7.04 -37.25
CA ARG A 394 -20.96 -8.15 -36.60
C ARG A 394 -19.69 -7.70 -35.91
N VAL A 395 -18.84 -6.93 -36.60
CA VAL A 395 -17.56 -6.44 -36.05
C VAL A 395 -17.82 -5.51 -34.86
N ILE A 396 -18.76 -4.58 -34.97
CA ILE A 396 -19.11 -3.67 -33.87
C ILE A 396 -19.67 -4.44 -32.70
N SER A 397 -20.60 -5.37 -32.88
CA SER A 397 -21.17 -6.19 -31.81
C SER A 397 -20.09 -6.98 -31.05
N LEU A 398 -19.14 -7.61 -31.75
CA LEU A 398 -18.03 -8.31 -31.14
C LEU A 398 -17.13 -7.37 -30.35
N LYS A 399 -16.80 -6.21 -30.91
CA LYS A 399 -15.91 -5.21 -30.32
C LYS A 399 -16.51 -4.58 -29.06
N VAL A 400 -17.76 -4.12 -29.11
CA VAL A 400 -18.42 -3.49 -27.96
C VAL A 400 -18.65 -4.49 -26.82
N ASN A 401 -19.01 -5.74 -27.15
CA ASN A 401 -19.09 -6.83 -26.17
C ASN A 401 -17.73 -7.10 -25.51
N TYR A 402 -16.63 -7.09 -26.29
CA TYR A 402 -15.29 -7.27 -25.76
C TYR A 402 -14.90 -6.10 -24.84
N PHE A 403 -15.14 -4.87 -25.25
CA PHE A 403 -14.84 -3.68 -24.46
C PHE A 403 -15.59 -3.66 -23.13
N THR A 404 -16.87 -4.01 -23.16
CA THR A 404 -17.69 -4.12 -21.97
C THR A 404 -17.21 -5.23 -21.03
N LYS A 405 -16.96 -6.45 -21.55
CA LYS A 405 -16.57 -7.60 -20.74
C LYS A 405 -15.14 -7.49 -20.22
N LYS A 406 -14.19 -7.04 -21.06
CA LYS A 406 -12.75 -7.03 -20.73
C LYS A 406 -12.31 -5.80 -19.96
N PHE A 407 -12.85 -4.63 -20.33
CA PHE A 407 -12.41 -3.34 -19.78
C PHE A 407 -13.50 -2.67 -18.92
N GLY A 408 -14.72 -3.21 -18.91
CA GLY A 408 -15.83 -2.63 -18.15
C GLY A 408 -16.30 -1.26 -18.67
N TYR A 409 -16.01 -0.92 -19.92
CA TYR A 409 -16.41 0.36 -20.50
C TYR A 409 -17.93 0.51 -20.58
N ASP A 410 -18.41 1.74 -20.38
CA ASP A 410 -19.79 2.14 -20.49
C ASP A 410 -20.09 2.45 -21.97
N ILE A 411 -20.73 1.50 -22.66
CA ILE A 411 -20.91 1.55 -24.11
C ILE A 411 -22.33 1.95 -24.47
N HIS A 412 -22.44 2.96 -25.33
CA HIS A 412 -23.69 3.46 -25.87
C HIS A 412 -23.67 3.37 -27.39
N LEU A 413 -24.66 2.74 -27.99
CA LEU A 413 -24.86 2.70 -29.45
C LEU A 413 -25.94 3.71 -29.83
N ILE A 414 -25.60 4.69 -30.65
CA ILE A 414 -26.52 5.73 -31.16
C ILE A 414 -26.91 5.35 -32.56
N LEU A 415 -28.18 5.03 -32.76
CA LEU A 415 -28.74 4.50 -34.01
C LEU A 415 -29.61 5.51 -34.70
N THR A 416 -29.47 5.65 -36.02
CA THR A 416 -30.33 6.54 -36.84
C THR A 416 -31.54 5.83 -37.42
N ASP A 417 -31.40 4.52 -37.71
CA ASP A 417 -32.40 3.72 -38.42
C ASP A 417 -32.75 2.46 -37.60
N GLY A 418 -33.87 1.81 -37.92
CA GLY A 418 -34.25 0.56 -37.32
C GLY A 418 -35.03 0.65 -36.00
N LYS A 419 -35.93 1.63 -35.92
CA LYS A 419 -36.86 1.79 -34.79
C LYS A 419 -37.55 0.48 -34.43
N ASP A 420 -37.57 0.19 -33.12
CA ASP A 420 -38.21 -0.98 -32.52
C ASP A 420 -37.68 -2.37 -32.98
N LYS A 421 -36.54 -2.40 -33.71
CA LYS A 421 -35.91 -3.64 -34.14
C LYS A 421 -34.84 -4.10 -33.16
N ALA A 422 -34.85 -5.38 -32.80
CA ALA A 422 -33.80 -5.97 -31.95
C ALA A 422 -32.43 -6.06 -32.67
N PRO A 423 -31.31 -5.98 -31.96
CA PRO A 423 -29.99 -6.25 -32.53
C PRO A 423 -29.92 -7.65 -33.14
N TYR A 424 -29.36 -7.76 -34.36
CA TYR A 424 -29.22 -9.08 -35.00
C TYR A 424 -28.19 -9.96 -34.29
N TYR A 425 -27.06 -9.38 -33.87
CA TYR A 425 -26.07 -10.07 -33.07
C TYR A 425 -26.27 -9.76 -31.58
N PRO A 426 -26.10 -10.74 -30.68
CA PRO A 426 -26.35 -10.55 -29.27
C PRO A 426 -25.38 -9.50 -28.68
N LEU A 427 -25.94 -8.58 -27.90
CA LEU A 427 -25.19 -7.56 -27.17
C LEU A 427 -25.18 -7.88 -25.67
N HIS A 428 -24.12 -7.42 -24.98
CA HIS A 428 -24.05 -7.54 -23.53
C HIS A 428 -25.17 -6.69 -22.88
N PRO A 429 -25.86 -7.18 -21.83
CA PRO A 429 -27.00 -6.50 -21.21
C PRO A 429 -26.73 -5.07 -20.72
N SER A 430 -25.48 -4.73 -20.41
CA SER A 430 -25.08 -3.38 -19.96
C SER A 430 -24.84 -2.39 -21.12
N ILE A 431 -24.95 -2.79 -22.38
CA ILE A 431 -24.82 -1.88 -23.53
C ILE A 431 -26.15 -1.18 -23.74
N THR A 432 -26.12 0.14 -23.77
CA THR A 432 -27.33 0.97 -23.94
C THR A 432 -27.52 1.37 -25.41
N LEU A 433 -28.73 1.21 -25.93
CA LEU A 433 -29.12 1.63 -27.27
C LEU A 433 -29.89 2.94 -27.20
N HIS A 434 -29.50 3.93 -28.04
CA HIS A 434 -30.16 5.21 -28.20
C HIS A 434 -30.70 5.31 -29.63
N GLN A 435 -32.02 5.35 -29.80
CA GLN A 435 -32.66 5.50 -31.07
C GLN A 435 -32.92 6.98 -31.37
N LEU A 436 -32.35 7.48 -32.44
CA LEU A 436 -32.58 8.88 -32.89
C LEU A 436 -33.81 9.01 -33.79
N ASP A 437 -34.41 7.92 -34.25
CA ASP A 437 -35.62 7.88 -35.09
C ASP A 437 -35.54 8.81 -36.31
N ILE A 438 -34.43 8.79 -37.03
CA ILE A 438 -34.26 9.56 -38.25
C ILE A 438 -34.85 8.79 -39.44
N ASN A 439 -34.64 7.46 -39.47
CA ASN A 439 -35.18 6.50 -40.43
C ASN A 439 -34.89 6.92 -41.87
N TYR A 440 -33.61 6.99 -42.23
CA TYR A 440 -33.19 7.31 -43.60
C TYR A 440 -33.69 6.29 -44.64
N ASP A 441 -33.89 5.05 -44.23
CA ASP A 441 -34.41 3.94 -45.01
C ASP A 441 -35.84 4.23 -45.58
N GLU A 442 -36.66 5.08 -44.94
CA GLU A 442 -37.95 5.52 -45.44
C GLU A 442 -37.87 6.37 -46.74
N MET A 443 -36.70 6.79 -47.13
CA MET A 443 -36.51 7.62 -48.32
C MET A 443 -36.18 6.80 -49.56
N ASP A 444 -35.95 5.51 -49.40
CA ASP A 444 -35.62 4.63 -50.51
C ASP A 444 -36.81 4.54 -51.50
N GLY A 445 -36.55 4.78 -52.81
CA GLY A 445 -37.58 4.76 -53.83
C GLY A 445 -38.35 6.08 -54.05
N MET A 446 -38.01 7.18 -53.34
CA MET A 446 -38.65 8.48 -53.53
C MET A 446 -38.16 9.20 -54.82
N PRO A 447 -39.01 10.04 -55.49
CA PRO A 447 -38.59 10.89 -56.57
C PRO A 447 -37.45 11.85 -56.18
N VAL A 448 -36.47 12.10 -57.07
CA VAL A 448 -35.22 12.80 -56.80
C VAL A 448 -35.39 14.13 -56.04
N LEU A 449 -36.33 14.99 -56.46
CA LEU A 449 -36.58 16.29 -55.80
C LEU A 449 -37.11 16.12 -54.36
N ARG A 450 -37.98 15.14 -54.10
CA ARG A 450 -38.48 14.81 -52.74
C ARG A 450 -37.39 14.15 -51.90
N HIS A 451 -36.53 13.35 -52.51
CA HIS A 451 -35.39 12.73 -51.86
C HIS A 451 -34.42 13.81 -51.35
N ILE A 452 -34.01 14.79 -52.17
CA ILE A 452 -33.09 15.86 -51.79
C ILE A 452 -33.67 16.70 -50.64
N THR A 453 -34.92 17.17 -50.78
CA THR A 453 -35.55 17.99 -49.74
C THR A 453 -35.78 17.23 -48.46
N GLY A 454 -36.15 15.93 -48.54
CA GLY A 454 -36.29 15.01 -47.41
C GLY A 454 -34.96 14.77 -46.71
N TYR A 455 -33.88 14.55 -47.47
CA TYR A 455 -32.54 14.35 -46.96
C TYR A 455 -32.06 15.56 -46.14
N VAL A 456 -32.20 16.77 -46.67
CA VAL A 456 -31.79 17.99 -45.94
C VAL A 456 -32.59 18.17 -44.63
N LYS A 457 -33.89 17.85 -44.64
CA LYS A 457 -34.70 17.88 -43.41
C LYS A 457 -34.24 16.85 -42.41
N LYS A 458 -34.00 15.61 -42.85
CA LYS A 458 -33.50 14.52 -41.97
C LYS A 458 -32.09 14.80 -41.43
N GLN A 459 -31.19 15.43 -42.20
CA GLN A 459 -29.88 15.88 -41.73
C GLN A 459 -29.98 16.93 -40.62
N LYS A 460 -30.88 17.93 -40.77
CA LYS A 460 -31.12 18.94 -39.72
C LYS A 460 -31.69 18.27 -38.43
N LEU A 461 -32.60 17.33 -38.58
CA LEU A 461 -33.19 16.59 -37.48
C LEU A 461 -32.13 15.71 -36.78
N PHE A 462 -31.30 15.01 -37.56
CA PHE A 462 -30.18 14.21 -37.06
C PHE A 462 -29.21 15.04 -36.22
N LYS A 463 -28.75 16.19 -36.78
CA LYS A 463 -27.87 17.10 -36.06
C LYS A 463 -28.48 17.50 -34.70
N LYS A 464 -29.76 17.92 -34.69
CA LYS A 464 -30.44 18.34 -33.46
C LYS A 464 -30.57 17.21 -32.44
N ARG A 465 -31.00 16.01 -32.85
CA ARG A 465 -31.20 14.87 -31.95
C ARG A 465 -29.87 14.29 -31.45
N LEU A 466 -28.85 14.23 -32.31
CA LEU A 466 -27.52 13.79 -31.92
C LEU A 466 -26.88 14.76 -30.92
N ASP A 467 -26.97 16.07 -31.16
CA ASP A 467 -26.45 17.07 -30.22
C ASP A 467 -27.11 16.96 -28.85
N ALA A 468 -28.41 16.82 -28.77
CA ALA A 468 -29.12 16.59 -27.51
C ALA A 468 -28.68 15.31 -26.82
N CYS A 469 -28.57 14.20 -27.57
CA CYS A 469 -28.14 12.92 -27.04
C CYS A 469 -26.70 12.96 -26.51
N LEU A 470 -25.74 13.54 -27.23
CA LEU A 470 -24.36 13.63 -26.80
C LEU A 470 -24.17 14.57 -25.60
N ASN A 471 -24.91 15.68 -25.54
CA ASN A 471 -24.85 16.62 -24.41
C ASN A 471 -25.47 16.02 -23.13
N GLU A 472 -26.49 15.19 -23.24
CA GLU A 472 -27.06 14.44 -22.13
C GLU A 472 -26.10 13.32 -21.68
N LEU A 473 -25.60 12.54 -22.63
CA LEU A 473 -24.76 11.37 -22.38
C LEU A 473 -23.39 11.75 -21.87
N LYS A 474 -22.79 12.84 -22.37
CA LYS A 474 -21.43 13.31 -22.09
C LYS A 474 -20.40 12.19 -22.21
N PRO A 475 -20.24 11.58 -23.38
CA PRO A 475 -19.27 10.51 -23.58
C PRO A 475 -17.84 11.06 -23.52
N ASP A 476 -16.88 10.19 -23.16
CA ASP A 476 -15.45 10.52 -23.25
C ASP A 476 -14.96 10.42 -24.70
N ILE A 477 -15.52 9.47 -25.46
CA ILE A 477 -15.17 9.20 -26.86
C ILE A 477 -16.46 9.02 -27.68
N THR A 478 -16.54 9.71 -28.80
CA THR A 478 -17.59 9.49 -29.81
C THR A 478 -16.96 8.90 -31.07
N ILE A 479 -17.43 7.74 -31.52
CA ILE A 479 -16.91 7.01 -32.67
C ILE A 479 -17.94 7.03 -33.79
N SER A 480 -17.53 7.56 -34.97
CA SER A 480 -18.31 7.52 -36.21
C SER A 480 -17.84 6.35 -37.08
N THR A 481 -18.77 5.65 -37.72
CA THR A 481 -18.46 4.61 -38.70
C THR A 481 -18.24 5.18 -40.14
N LEU A 482 -17.94 6.49 -40.24
CA LEU A 482 -17.54 7.20 -41.46
C LEU A 482 -18.52 7.07 -42.62
N ARG A 483 -19.80 7.23 -42.33
CA ARG A 483 -20.84 7.34 -43.37
C ARG A 483 -21.42 8.75 -43.41
N ARG A 484 -22.73 8.87 -43.28
CA ARG A 484 -23.49 10.14 -43.39
C ARG A 484 -23.23 11.14 -42.28
N ASP A 485 -22.67 10.67 -41.20
CA ASP A 485 -22.56 11.33 -39.88
C ASP A 485 -21.22 12.03 -39.61
N ILE A 486 -20.16 11.71 -40.33
CA ILE A 486 -18.81 12.21 -40.06
C ILE A 486 -18.71 13.73 -39.94
N ASN A 487 -19.31 14.46 -40.90
CA ASN A 487 -19.25 15.92 -40.91
C ASN A 487 -20.08 16.55 -39.77
N ILE A 488 -21.15 15.87 -39.34
CA ILE A 488 -21.99 16.32 -38.24
C ILE A 488 -21.25 16.06 -36.92
N ILE A 489 -20.72 14.85 -36.72
CA ILE A 489 -20.03 14.45 -35.51
C ILE A 489 -18.77 15.29 -35.25
N ASN A 490 -17.97 15.55 -36.30
CA ASN A 490 -16.76 16.37 -36.17
C ASN A 490 -17.06 17.83 -35.74
N ASN A 491 -18.25 18.33 -36.02
CA ASN A 491 -18.68 19.69 -35.65
C ASN A 491 -19.46 19.75 -34.33
N MET A 492 -19.57 18.63 -33.57
CA MET A 492 -20.19 18.62 -32.25
C MET A 492 -19.21 19.09 -31.16
N THR A 493 -19.70 19.93 -30.26
CA THR A 493 -18.91 20.57 -29.18
C THR A 493 -19.24 20.01 -27.80
N ASP A 494 -19.63 18.73 -27.71
CA ASP A 494 -20.00 18.02 -26.51
C ASP A 494 -18.80 17.66 -25.60
N GLY A 495 -17.56 18.01 -26.00
CA GLY A 495 -16.33 17.79 -25.26
C GLY A 495 -15.71 16.39 -25.41
N SER A 496 -16.37 15.46 -26.14
CA SER A 496 -15.79 14.11 -26.36
C SER A 496 -14.71 14.10 -27.45
N ILE A 497 -13.78 13.16 -27.33
CA ILE A 497 -12.80 12.87 -28.39
C ILE A 497 -13.53 12.25 -29.58
N LYS A 498 -13.36 12.79 -30.78
CA LYS A 498 -13.98 12.27 -31.99
C LYS A 498 -13.05 11.30 -32.71
N LEU A 499 -13.53 10.10 -32.98
CA LEU A 499 -12.80 9.06 -33.73
C LEU A 499 -13.63 8.62 -34.94
N GLY A 500 -12.94 8.41 -36.07
CA GLY A 500 -13.52 7.78 -37.27
C GLY A 500 -13.06 6.33 -37.37
N GLU A 501 -13.96 5.40 -37.65
CA GLU A 501 -13.68 3.99 -37.84
C GLU A 501 -14.06 3.54 -39.27
N ILE A 502 -13.06 3.08 -40.02
CA ILE A 502 -13.22 2.70 -41.42
C ILE A 502 -13.47 1.21 -41.52
N HIS A 503 -14.63 0.81 -42.03
CA HIS A 503 -15.02 -0.60 -42.25
C HIS A 503 -14.95 -1.02 -43.73
N PHE A 504 -14.43 -0.18 -44.61
CA PHE A 504 -14.39 -0.43 -46.04
C PHE A 504 -12.96 -0.38 -46.58
N ASN A 505 -12.73 -1.11 -47.69
CA ASN A 505 -11.46 -0.99 -48.41
C ASN A 505 -11.40 0.36 -49.16
N LYS A 506 -10.20 0.94 -49.22
CA LYS A 506 -9.94 2.23 -49.91
C LYS A 506 -10.49 2.27 -51.35
N SER A 507 -10.35 1.18 -52.09
CA SER A 507 -10.86 1.05 -53.46
C SER A 507 -12.40 1.16 -53.57
N ASN A 508 -13.14 0.76 -52.55
CA ASN A 508 -14.59 0.88 -52.51
C ASN A 508 -15.06 2.29 -52.16
N TYR A 509 -14.19 3.12 -51.60
CA TYR A 509 -14.45 4.50 -51.25
C TYR A 509 -14.29 5.42 -52.45
N GLU A 510 -13.28 5.13 -53.30
CA GLU A 510 -12.98 5.89 -54.52
C GLU A 510 -13.98 5.60 -55.66
N ALA A 511 -14.68 4.47 -55.65
CA ALA A 511 -15.68 4.07 -56.65
C ALA A 511 -17.07 4.67 -56.41
N THR A 512 -17.30 5.36 -55.29
CA THR A 512 -18.60 5.94 -54.88
C THR A 512 -18.57 7.47 -54.77
N GLY A 513 -17.44 8.11 -55.16
CA GLY A 513 -17.24 9.57 -55.15
C GLY A 513 -17.64 10.24 -56.47
#